data_18650c1fa43ff174ed72c8b88eeb97d8
#
_entry.id   18650c1fa43ff174ed72c8b88eeb97d8
#
_cell.length_a   1.000
_cell.length_b   1.000
_cell.length_c   1.000
_cell.angle_alpha   90.00
_cell.angle_beta   90.00
_cell.angle_gamma   90.00
#
_symmetry.space_group_name_H-M   'P 1'
#
loop_
_entity.id
_entity.type
_entity.pdbx_description
1 polymer ?
#
loop_
_entity_poly.entity_id
_entity_poly.type
_entity_poly.pdbx_seq_one_letter_code
_entity_poly.pdbx_strand_id
1 'polypeptide(L)'
;MTTSTPALAVTQANGSFETISLERRDLRDDDILIDIKFAGICHSDIHTVRQEWGDITFPITPGHEIAGIVAAVGDGVTKYKVGDRVGVGCMVDSCGECENCKNDHEQFCTKPAVFTYNSLNYDGERAQGGYSQQIVVTERFACRIPDSL
;
A
#
# COMPACT_ATOMS: atom_id res chain seq x y z
N MET A 1 -12.38 12.84 3.94
CA MET A 1 -12.69 12.13 5.21
C MET A 1 -11.78 10.94 5.29
N THR A 2 -10.91 10.92 6.31
CA THR A 2 -10.03 9.77 6.56
C THR A 2 -10.88 8.51 6.78
N THR A 3 -10.44 7.39 6.22
CA THR A 3 -11.13 6.10 6.37
C THR A 3 -10.43 5.29 7.45
N SER A 4 -11.14 5.04 8.55
CA SER A 4 -10.65 4.14 9.61
C SER A 4 -10.85 2.68 9.19
N THR A 5 -9.80 1.87 9.28
CA THR A 5 -9.82 0.47 8.84
C THR A 5 -9.16 -0.47 9.86
N PRO A 6 -9.76 -1.62 10.17
CA PRO A 6 -9.10 -2.64 10.98
C PRO A 6 -7.84 -3.20 10.31
N ALA A 7 -6.80 -3.45 11.11
CA ALA A 7 -5.54 -4.00 10.64
C ALA A 7 -4.89 -4.90 11.69
N LEU A 8 -3.99 -5.78 11.23
CA LEU A 8 -3.08 -6.53 12.07
C LEU A 8 -1.72 -5.85 12.04
N ALA A 9 -1.24 -5.44 13.19
CA ALA A 9 0.04 -4.77 13.34
C ALA A 9 0.90 -5.41 14.41
N VAL A 10 2.21 -5.22 14.29
CA VAL A 10 3.16 -5.45 15.39
C VAL A 10 3.45 -4.10 16.03
N THR A 11 3.36 -4.03 17.36
CA THR A 11 3.46 -2.78 18.13
C THR A 11 4.85 -2.55 18.73
N GLN A 12 5.69 -3.58 18.73
CA GLN A 12 7.08 -3.55 19.23
C GLN A 12 7.93 -4.65 18.56
N ALA A 13 9.22 -4.50 18.59
CA ALA A 13 10.15 -5.49 18.05
C ALA A 13 9.89 -6.90 18.61
N ASN A 14 9.83 -7.90 17.72
CA ASN A 14 9.52 -9.31 18.07
C ASN A 14 8.19 -9.51 18.82
N GLY A 15 7.28 -8.53 18.75
CA GLY A 15 5.93 -8.62 19.31
C GLY A 15 5.04 -9.55 18.51
N SER A 16 3.90 -9.92 19.11
CA SER A 16 2.82 -10.60 18.40
C SER A 16 2.00 -9.61 17.57
N PHE A 17 1.30 -10.13 16.55
CA PHE A 17 0.31 -9.35 15.82
C PHE A 17 -0.90 -9.04 16.70
N GLU A 18 -1.32 -7.79 16.69
CA GLU A 18 -2.47 -7.27 17.40
C GLU A 18 -3.42 -6.58 16.44
N THR A 19 -4.72 -6.61 16.73
CA THR A 19 -5.70 -5.85 15.96
C THR A 19 -5.63 -4.39 16.38
N ILE A 20 -5.43 -3.50 15.42
CA ILE A 20 -5.46 -2.05 15.60
C ILE A 20 -6.44 -1.42 14.61
N SER A 21 -6.72 -0.13 14.78
CA SER A 21 -7.36 0.70 13.78
C SER A 21 -6.30 1.58 13.09
N LEU A 22 -6.29 1.57 11.76
CA LEU A 22 -5.47 2.47 10.95
C LEU A 22 -6.35 3.55 10.33
N GLU A 23 -5.82 4.78 10.28
CA GLU A 23 -6.39 5.84 9.47
C GLU A 23 -5.73 5.84 8.09
N ARG A 24 -6.53 5.66 7.04
CA ARG A 24 -6.07 5.83 5.67
C ARG A 24 -6.27 7.28 5.24
N ARG A 25 -5.30 7.85 4.55
CA ARG A 25 -5.38 9.21 4.01
C ARG A 25 -6.57 9.37 3.06
N ASP A 26 -7.01 10.60 2.87
CA ASP A 26 -7.98 10.93 1.85
C ASP A 26 -7.43 10.60 0.46
N LEU A 27 -8.34 10.28 -0.49
CA LEU A 27 -7.96 10.06 -1.87
C LEU A 27 -7.47 11.36 -2.51
N ARG A 28 -6.31 11.29 -3.16
CA ARG A 28 -5.88 12.28 -4.15
C ARG A 28 -6.58 11.99 -5.48
N ASP A 29 -6.42 12.89 -6.45
CA ASP A 29 -7.07 12.76 -7.76
C ASP A 29 -6.73 11.45 -8.48
N ASP A 30 -5.49 10.94 -8.32
CA ASP A 30 -4.98 9.73 -8.97
C ASP A 30 -5.01 8.47 -8.09
N ASP A 31 -5.65 8.53 -6.93
CA ASP A 31 -5.73 7.42 -5.99
C ASP A 31 -6.95 6.54 -6.18
N ILE A 32 -6.78 5.26 -5.81
CA ILE A 32 -7.86 4.31 -5.62
C ILE A 32 -7.88 3.78 -4.20
N LEU A 33 -9.07 3.64 -3.61
CA LEU A 33 -9.29 2.89 -2.38
C LEU A 33 -9.63 1.45 -2.74
N ILE A 34 -8.96 0.51 -2.13
CA ILE A 34 -9.14 -0.92 -2.36
C ILE A 34 -9.66 -1.58 -1.09
N ASP A 35 -10.79 -2.28 -1.17
CA ASP A 35 -11.21 -3.28 -0.20
C ASP A 35 -10.38 -4.53 -0.39
N ILE A 36 -9.51 -4.85 0.56
CA ILE A 36 -8.63 -6.01 0.51
C ILE A 36 -9.45 -7.27 0.78
N LYS A 37 -9.33 -8.25 -0.12
CA LYS A 37 -9.97 -9.55 0.02
C LYS A 37 -8.98 -10.64 0.41
N PHE A 38 -7.74 -10.52 -0.06
CA PHE A 38 -6.65 -11.43 0.25
C PHE A 38 -5.35 -10.66 0.39
N ALA A 39 -4.54 -11.06 1.36
CA ALA A 39 -3.18 -10.60 1.53
C ALA A 39 -2.27 -11.83 1.69
N GLY A 40 -1.29 -11.98 0.81
CA GLY A 40 -0.28 -13.01 0.88
C GLY A 40 0.72 -12.73 2.01
N ILE A 41 1.41 -13.78 2.46
CA ILE A 41 2.46 -13.70 3.47
C ILE A 41 3.80 -13.91 2.79
N CYS A 42 4.65 -12.89 2.84
CA CYS A 42 6.01 -12.92 2.33
C CYS A 42 7.03 -13.02 3.47
N HIS A 43 8.17 -13.59 3.18
CA HIS A 43 9.29 -13.63 4.15
C HIS A 43 9.78 -12.21 4.52
N SER A 44 9.62 -11.25 3.62
CA SER A 44 9.91 -9.83 3.87
C SER A 44 9.12 -9.25 5.05
N ASP A 45 7.88 -9.69 5.24
CA ASP A 45 7.04 -9.25 6.36
C ASP A 45 7.66 -9.67 7.68
N ILE A 46 8.21 -10.91 7.73
CA ILE A 46 8.88 -11.46 8.90
C ILE A 46 10.19 -10.70 9.19
N HIS A 47 11.02 -10.52 8.16
CA HIS A 47 12.28 -9.78 8.30
C HIS A 47 12.05 -8.35 8.82
N THR A 48 11.00 -7.68 8.30
CA THR A 48 10.67 -6.33 8.71
C THR A 48 10.23 -6.28 10.18
N VAL A 49 9.26 -7.09 10.59
CA VAL A 49 8.74 -7.03 11.98
C VAL A 49 9.76 -7.48 13.01
N ARG A 50 10.78 -8.25 12.60
CA ARG A 50 11.91 -8.66 13.42
C ARG A 50 13.10 -7.70 13.37
N GLN A 51 13.01 -6.62 12.61
CA GLN A 51 14.08 -5.64 12.40
C GLN A 51 15.39 -6.26 11.85
N GLU A 52 15.29 -7.34 11.07
CA GLU A 52 16.47 -8.02 10.52
C GLU A 52 17.13 -7.25 9.37
N TRP A 53 16.43 -6.27 8.79
CA TRP A 53 16.92 -5.38 7.74
C TRP A 53 17.18 -3.94 8.20
N GLY A 54 17.11 -3.69 9.49
CA GLY A 54 17.30 -2.39 10.10
C GLY A 54 16.13 -1.94 10.96
N ASP A 55 16.28 -0.78 11.56
CA ASP A 55 15.29 -0.20 12.45
C ASP A 55 14.01 0.17 11.72
N ILE A 56 12.88 -0.11 12.36
CA ILE A 56 11.56 0.29 11.88
C ILE A 56 10.83 1.10 12.95
N THR A 57 9.80 1.83 12.52
CA THR A 57 8.92 2.55 13.45
C THR A 57 7.67 1.73 13.71
N PHE A 58 7.36 1.49 14.96
CA PHE A 58 6.13 0.83 15.40
C PHE A 58 5.01 1.84 15.70
N PRO A 59 3.71 1.47 15.59
CA PRO A 59 3.24 0.18 15.09
C PRO A 59 3.45 0.03 13.56
N ILE A 60 3.63 -1.21 13.11
CA ILE A 60 3.75 -1.51 11.69
C ILE A 60 2.74 -2.58 11.26
N THR A 61 2.01 -2.32 10.19
CA THR A 61 1.17 -3.26 9.47
C THR A 61 1.88 -3.67 8.19
N PRO A 62 2.41 -4.89 8.08
CA PRO A 62 3.06 -5.36 6.85
C PRO A 62 2.05 -5.85 5.81
N GLY A 63 2.54 -6.58 4.80
CA GLY A 63 1.75 -7.15 3.70
C GLY A 63 1.85 -6.32 2.42
N HIS A 64 2.41 -6.94 1.38
CA HIS A 64 2.59 -6.32 0.05
C HIS A 64 2.19 -7.26 -1.09
N GLU A 65 1.41 -8.28 -0.81
CA GLU A 65 0.84 -9.20 -1.79
C GLU A 65 -0.67 -9.13 -1.69
N ILE A 66 -1.27 -8.11 -2.28
CA ILE A 66 -2.66 -7.71 -2.05
C ILE A 66 -3.51 -8.05 -3.26
N ALA A 67 -4.67 -8.65 -3.05
CA ALA A 67 -5.74 -8.73 -4.02
C ALA A 67 -7.04 -8.20 -3.42
N GLY A 68 -7.75 -7.34 -4.17
CA GLY A 68 -8.93 -6.68 -3.66
C GLY A 68 -9.82 -6.11 -4.75
N ILE A 69 -10.81 -5.35 -4.29
CA ILE A 69 -11.82 -4.71 -5.13
C ILE A 69 -11.72 -3.20 -4.94
N VAL A 70 -11.74 -2.46 -6.02
CA VAL A 70 -11.77 -0.99 -5.98
C VAL A 70 -13.08 -0.54 -5.34
N ALA A 71 -13.00 0.16 -4.20
CA ALA A 71 -14.13 0.65 -3.43
C ALA A 71 -14.46 2.12 -3.72
N ALA A 72 -13.43 2.93 -4.03
CA ALA A 72 -13.59 4.33 -4.46
C ALA A 72 -12.41 4.74 -5.35
N VAL A 73 -12.61 5.79 -6.11
CA VAL A 73 -11.60 6.36 -7.02
C VAL A 73 -11.56 7.88 -6.87
N GLY A 74 -10.38 8.47 -7.03
CA GLY A 74 -10.19 9.90 -7.15
C GLY A 74 -10.71 10.45 -8.49
N ASP A 75 -10.93 11.74 -8.57
CA ASP A 75 -11.58 12.38 -9.73
C ASP A 75 -10.76 12.28 -11.03
N GLY A 76 -9.44 12.13 -10.93
CA GLY A 76 -8.52 11.98 -12.05
C GLY A 76 -8.24 10.54 -12.47
N VAL A 77 -8.76 9.55 -11.77
CA VAL A 77 -8.54 8.11 -12.07
C VAL A 77 -9.18 7.73 -13.41
N THR A 78 -8.39 7.10 -14.26
CA THR A 78 -8.81 6.68 -15.61
C THR A 78 -8.67 5.19 -15.89
N LYS A 79 -7.78 4.48 -15.16
CA LYS A 79 -7.50 3.05 -15.37
C LYS A 79 -8.52 2.12 -14.75
N TYR A 80 -9.17 2.56 -13.67
CA TYR A 80 -10.04 1.72 -12.85
C TYR A 80 -11.35 2.42 -12.51
N LYS A 81 -12.34 1.61 -12.17
CA LYS A 81 -13.63 2.04 -11.61
C LYS A 81 -13.98 1.19 -10.39
N VAL A 82 -14.92 1.68 -9.60
CA VAL A 82 -15.49 0.91 -8.48
C VAL A 82 -15.98 -0.45 -8.96
N GLY A 83 -15.61 -1.49 -8.22
CA GLY A 83 -15.93 -2.89 -8.53
C GLY A 83 -14.83 -3.63 -9.31
N ASP A 84 -13.85 -2.95 -9.88
CA ASP A 84 -12.74 -3.61 -10.59
C ASP A 84 -11.87 -4.43 -9.61
N ARG A 85 -11.39 -5.58 -10.08
CA ARG A 85 -10.48 -6.47 -9.34
C ARG A 85 -9.05 -6.05 -9.59
N VAL A 86 -8.31 -5.82 -8.51
CA VAL A 86 -6.95 -5.30 -8.59
C VAL A 86 -6.01 -6.00 -7.61
N GLY A 87 -4.74 -6.07 -8.00
CA GLY A 87 -3.64 -6.48 -7.13
C GLY A 87 -2.70 -5.32 -6.84
N VAL A 88 -2.00 -5.35 -5.70
CA VAL A 88 -0.96 -4.40 -5.34
C VAL A 88 0.25 -5.17 -4.82
N GLY A 89 1.44 -4.80 -5.33
CA GLY A 89 2.71 -5.39 -4.95
C GLY A 89 3.49 -4.56 -3.93
N CYS A 90 4.81 -4.52 -4.11
CA CYS A 90 5.73 -3.91 -3.14
C CYS A 90 5.72 -2.37 -3.12
N MET A 91 5.17 -1.71 -4.15
CA MET A 91 5.19 -0.25 -4.30
C MET A 91 3.78 0.29 -4.44
N VAL A 92 3.54 1.47 -3.88
CA VAL A 92 2.22 2.12 -3.88
C VAL A 92 2.23 3.55 -4.42
N ASP A 93 3.41 4.16 -4.58
CA ASP A 93 3.55 5.52 -5.08
C ASP A 93 4.96 5.81 -5.61
N SER A 94 5.09 6.82 -6.47
CA SER A 94 6.34 7.42 -6.93
C SER A 94 6.08 8.87 -7.31
N CYS A 95 7.13 9.69 -7.51
CA CYS A 95 6.94 11.12 -7.78
C CYS A 95 6.20 11.43 -9.10
N GLY A 96 6.17 10.51 -10.07
CA GLY A 96 5.48 10.69 -11.34
C GLY A 96 6.11 11.70 -12.32
N GLU A 97 7.05 12.54 -11.86
CA GLU A 97 7.56 13.69 -12.62
C GLU A 97 9.03 13.60 -13.04
N CYS A 98 9.84 12.73 -12.42
CA CYS A 98 11.23 12.55 -12.82
C CYS A 98 11.34 11.71 -14.11
N GLU A 99 12.51 11.77 -14.77
CA GLU A 99 12.75 11.05 -16.02
C GLU A 99 12.50 9.54 -15.90
N ASN A 100 12.86 8.93 -14.77
CA ASN A 100 12.60 7.52 -14.56
C ASN A 100 11.10 7.21 -14.51
N CYS A 101 10.32 7.99 -13.76
CA CYS A 101 8.87 7.79 -13.65
C CYS A 101 8.15 8.05 -15.00
N LYS A 102 8.63 9.03 -15.79
CA LYS A 102 8.07 9.32 -17.12
C LYS A 102 8.37 8.24 -18.17
N ASN A 103 9.35 7.39 -17.89
CA ASN A 103 9.75 6.29 -18.77
C ASN A 103 9.38 4.91 -18.20
N ASP A 104 8.39 4.84 -17.29
CA ASP A 104 7.89 3.61 -16.64
C ASP A 104 8.97 2.84 -15.86
N HIS A 105 9.90 3.59 -15.26
CA HIS A 105 10.98 3.07 -14.41
C HIS A 105 10.86 3.60 -12.98
N GLU A 106 9.66 3.54 -12.40
CA GLU A 106 9.33 4.09 -11.08
C GLU A 106 10.18 3.51 -9.95
N GLN A 107 10.66 2.28 -10.09
CA GLN A 107 11.58 1.65 -9.13
C GLN A 107 12.91 2.41 -8.98
N PHE A 108 13.26 3.24 -9.95
CA PHE A 108 14.42 4.14 -9.95
C PHE A 108 14.04 5.61 -9.74
N CYS A 109 12.88 5.87 -9.16
CA CYS A 109 12.42 7.24 -8.88
C CYS A 109 13.52 8.03 -8.15
N THR A 110 13.83 9.24 -8.64
CA THR A 110 14.87 10.11 -8.02
C THR A 110 14.44 10.71 -6.69
N LYS A 111 13.13 10.88 -6.45
CA LYS A 111 12.55 10.96 -5.12
C LYS A 111 12.25 9.51 -4.71
N PRO A 112 12.50 9.10 -3.47
CA PRO A 112 12.28 7.69 -3.10
C PRO A 112 10.88 7.22 -3.48
N ALA A 113 10.80 6.06 -4.15
CA ALA A 113 9.53 5.39 -4.37
C ALA A 113 8.94 4.96 -3.02
N VAL A 114 7.61 4.98 -2.91
CA VAL A 114 6.92 4.59 -1.68
C VAL A 114 6.60 3.10 -1.73
N PHE A 115 7.18 2.35 -0.80
CA PHE A 115 6.85 0.95 -0.61
C PHE A 115 5.53 0.80 0.14
N THR A 116 4.90 -0.37 0.00
CA THR A 116 3.57 -0.67 0.53
C THR A 116 3.50 -0.57 2.05
N TYR A 117 4.62 -0.79 2.75
CA TYR A 117 4.76 -0.55 4.18
C TYR A 117 6.20 -0.11 4.54
N ASN A 118 6.39 0.41 5.75
CA ASN A 118 7.66 0.89 6.32
C ASN A 118 8.38 1.96 5.48
N SER A 119 7.68 2.66 4.62
CA SER A 119 8.17 3.77 3.81
C SER A 119 7.49 5.06 4.25
N LEU A 120 8.04 6.21 3.92
CA LEU A 120 7.35 7.49 4.09
C LEU A 120 6.57 7.80 2.82
N ASN A 121 5.29 8.08 2.97
CA ASN A 121 4.48 8.69 1.92
C ASN A 121 4.94 10.14 1.68
N TYR A 122 4.58 10.72 0.55
CA TYR A 122 4.94 12.12 0.23
C TYR A 122 4.25 13.16 1.13
N ASP A 123 3.22 12.78 1.89
CA ASP A 123 2.59 13.59 2.94
C ASP A 123 3.32 13.51 4.30
N GLY A 124 4.36 12.66 4.39
CA GLY A 124 5.15 12.47 5.60
C GLY A 124 4.63 11.37 6.54
N GLU A 125 3.45 10.82 6.26
CA GLU A 125 2.91 9.69 7.03
C GLU A 125 3.59 8.38 6.63
N ARG A 126 3.64 7.43 7.55
CA ARG A 126 4.26 6.13 7.29
C ARG A 126 3.29 5.19 6.56
N ALA A 127 3.75 4.63 5.45
CA ALA A 127 3.01 3.63 4.71
C ALA A 127 2.77 2.38 5.55
N GLN A 128 1.53 1.90 5.54
CA GLN A 128 1.03 0.73 6.24
C GLN A 128 0.42 -0.25 5.23
N GLY A 129 0.77 -1.53 5.34
CA GLY A 129 0.53 -2.54 4.32
C GLY A 129 -0.86 -3.17 4.31
N GLY A 130 -0.91 -4.33 3.65
CA GLY A 130 -2.12 -5.04 3.29
C GLY A 130 -2.68 -5.98 4.35
N TYR A 131 -2.02 -6.13 5.50
CA TYR A 131 -2.66 -6.84 6.64
C TYR A 131 -3.70 -5.93 7.30
N SER A 132 -4.56 -5.34 6.47
CA SER A 132 -5.66 -4.44 6.80
C SER A 132 -6.84 -4.72 5.89
N GLN A 133 -8.00 -4.14 6.18
CA GLN A 133 -9.18 -4.34 5.34
C GLN A 133 -9.21 -3.41 4.13
N GLN A 134 -8.51 -2.27 4.18
CA GLN A 134 -8.46 -1.31 3.08
C GLN A 134 -7.07 -0.73 2.91
N ILE A 135 -6.75 -0.30 1.68
CA ILE A 135 -5.52 0.43 1.35
C ILE A 135 -5.81 1.49 0.28
N VAL A 136 -5.09 2.61 0.35
CA VAL A 136 -5.09 3.66 -0.68
C VAL A 136 -3.77 3.60 -1.43
N VAL A 137 -3.84 3.53 -2.75
CA VAL A 137 -2.68 3.51 -3.65
C VAL A 137 -2.93 4.38 -4.87
N THR A 138 -1.88 4.85 -5.55
CA THR A 138 -2.10 5.50 -6.84
C THR A 138 -2.49 4.47 -7.90
N GLU A 139 -3.33 4.83 -8.86
CA GLU A 139 -3.82 3.92 -9.91
C GLU A 139 -2.67 3.27 -10.71
N ARG A 140 -1.50 3.91 -10.76
CA ARG A 140 -0.33 3.40 -11.51
C ARG A 140 0.27 2.15 -10.88
N PHE A 141 0.15 1.98 -9.56
CA PHE A 141 0.72 0.85 -8.82
C PHE A 141 -0.27 -0.29 -8.59
N ALA A 142 -1.47 -0.19 -9.11
CA ALA A 142 -2.41 -1.29 -9.14
C ALA A 142 -2.32 -2.07 -10.46
N CYS A 143 -2.43 -3.39 -10.38
CA CYS A 143 -2.47 -4.30 -11.51
C CYS A 143 -3.88 -4.88 -11.65
N ARG A 144 -4.44 -4.92 -12.88
CA ARG A 144 -5.74 -5.54 -13.12
C ARG A 144 -5.65 -7.04 -12.95
N ILE A 145 -6.57 -7.61 -12.19
CA ILE A 145 -6.75 -9.06 -12.08
C ILE A 145 -7.79 -9.47 -13.14
N PRO A 146 -7.47 -10.40 -14.07
CA PRO A 146 -8.42 -10.88 -15.08
C PRO A 146 -9.63 -11.56 -14.46
N ASP A 147 -10.78 -11.47 -15.14
CA ASP A 147 -12.03 -12.09 -14.67
C ASP A 147 -11.98 -13.63 -14.68
N SER A 148 -11.02 -14.21 -15.39
CA SER A 148 -10.81 -15.66 -15.47
C SER A 148 -10.05 -16.25 -14.28
N LEU A 149 -9.54 -15.43 -13.34
CA LEU A 149 -8.85 -15.85 -12.13
C LEU A 149 -9.73 -15.83 -10.89
#